data_e8fe9a44fca30f30e2359725bee49cbd
#
_entry.id   e8fe9a44fca30f30e2359725bee49cbd
#
_cell.length_a   1.000
_cell.length_b   1.000
_cell.length_c   1.000
_cell.angle_alpha   90.00
_cell.angle_beta   90.00
_cell.angle_gamma   90.00
#
_symmetry.space_group_name_H-M   'P 1'
#
loop_
_entity.id
_entity.type
_entity.pdbx_description
1 polymer ?
#
loop_
_entity_poly.entity_id
_entity_poly.type
_entity_poly.pdbx_seq_one_letter_code
_entity_poly.pdbx_strand_id
1 'polypeptide(L)'
;MKYIKLLIVFCLVFIPFKVLAVEDEDIISKAVSGILIDAESGKIIYEKNKDDQVAVASMTKMVAQIIILDEIEKGTIKWDDVITVSKNAADMGGSQIYIEEGEKITVEDLMKGISMASGNDAIVQMAEVVSGSEAKFVKRMNKKVKELGLKNTNFVNCTGLDEEGHYSSSYDMAVIARELVMNHPEILKFSSVYEDYLRENTDNKFWLVNTNKVVCKFMFYVIIILGRMM
;
A
#
# COMPACT_ATOMS: atom_id res chain seq x y z
N MET A 1 -42.15 16.46 51.55
CA MET A 1 -41.64 15.42 50.69
C MET A 1 -41.63 15.79 49.18
N LYS A 2 -42.60 16.54 48.65
CA LYS A 2 -42.67 16.88 47.21
C LYS A 2 -41.54 17.81 46.77
N TYR A 3 -41.09 18.75 47.56
CA TYR A 3 -40.04 19.72 47.29
C TYR A 3 -38.62 19.11 47.40
N ILE A 4 -38.43 18.09 48.24
CA ILE A 4 -37.15 17.37 48.36
C ILE A 4 -36.87 16.58 47.10
N LYS A 5 -37.89 15.95 46.47
CA LYS A 5 -37.76 15.24 45.20
C LYS A 5 -37.39 16.18 44.03
N LEU A 6 -37.98 17.41 44.05
CA LEU A 6 -37.69 18.43 43.04
C LEU A 6 -36.27 18.96 43.17
N LEU A 7 -35.75 19.13 44.36
CA LEU A 7 -34.39 19.59 44.64
C LEU A 7 -33.35 18.55 44.19
N ILE A 8 -33.61 17.25 44.41
CA ILE A 8 -32.72 16.16 43.96
C ILE A 8 -32.65 16.09 42.42
N VAL A 9 -33.79 16.26 41.74
CA VAL A 9 -33.80 16.29 40.26
C VAL A 9 -33.03 17.50 39.73
N PHE A 10 -33.18 18.67 40.37
CA PHE A 10 -32.46 19.88 40.00
C PHE A 10 -30.94 19.75 40.18
N CYS A 11 -30.46 19.13 41.27
CA CYS A 11 -29.06 18.86 41.51
C CYS A 11 -28.45 17.87 40.52
N LEU A 12 -29.22 16.87 40.04
CA LEU A 12 -28.75 15.91 39.04
C LEU A 12 -28.56 16.52 37.65
N VAL A 13 -29.33 17.55 37.32
CA VAL A 13 -29.22 18.25 36.01
C VAL A 13 -27.99 19.19 35.95
N PHE A 14 -27.50 19.64 37.11
CA PHE A 14 -26.34 20.55 37.24
C PHE A 14 -25.04 19.87 37.64
N ILE A 15 -24.98 18.53 37.69
CA ILE A 15 -23.69 17.87 37.81
C ILE A 15 -22.96 18.09 36.48
N PRO A 16 -21.85 18.86 36.45
CA PRO A 16 -21.06 18.98 35.21
C PRO A 16 -20.52 17.59 34.94
N PHE A 17 -21.05 16.93 33.92
CA PHE A 17 -20.40 15.81 33.29
C PHE A 17 -19.06 16.36 32.77
N LYS A 18 -17.97 16.18 33.52
CA LYS A 18 -16.65 16.26 32.95
C LYS A 18 -16.58 15.13 31.92
N VAL A 19 -16.82 15.46 30.66
CA VAL A 19 -16.33 14.66 29.59
C VAL A 19 -14.82 14.63 29.80
N LEU A 20 -14.30 13.52 30.33
CA LEU A 20 -12.88 13.25 30.27
C LEU A 20 -12.56 13.25 28.76
N ALA A 21 -12.00 14.36 28.29
CA ALA A 21 -11.31 14.33 27.00
C ALA A 21 -10.29 13.20 27.16
N VAL A 22 -10.46 12.13 26.41
CA VAL A 22 -9.40 11.16 26.21
C VAL A 22 -8.29 11.99 25.60
N GLU A 23 -7.19 12.20 26.36
CA GLU A 23 -5.99 12.77 25.77
C GLU A 23 -5.69 11.93 24.55
N ASP A 24 -5.50 12.59 23.40
CA ASP A 24 -5.10 11.94 22.16
C ASP A 24 -3.73 11.27 22.42
N GLU A 25 -3.77 10.02 22.91
CA GLU A 25 -2.53 9.25 23.04
C GLU A 25 -1.92 9.14 21.64
N ASP A 26 -0.70 9.63 21.50
CA ASP A 26 0.06 9.44 20.26
C ASP A 26 0.38 7.95 20.06
N ILE A 27 -0.59 7.23 19.50
CA ILE A 27 -0.50 5.78 19.26
C ILE A 27 0.62 5.38 18.30
N ILE A 28 1.23 6.36 17.62
CA ILE A 28 2.33 6.16 16.68
C ILE A 28 3.54 7.06 17.05
N SER A 29 3.87 7.15 18.34
CA SER A 29 4.90 8.06 18.88
C SER A 29 6.25 8.01 18.15
N LYS A 30 6.63 6.84 17.60
CA LYS A 30 7.89 6.61 16.87
C LYS A 30 7.82 6.96 15.37
N ALA A 31 6.64 7.21 14.82
CA ALA A 31 6.50 7.57 13.42
C ALA A 31 6.52 9.09 13.24
N VAL A 32 7.16 9.56 12.16
CA VAL A 32 7.16 10.98 11.77
C VAL A 32 5.76 11.41 11.33
N SER A 33 5.10 10.59 10.52
CA SER A 33 3.73 10.80 10.08
C SER A 33 2.97 9.48 10.05
N GLY A 34 1.65 9.54 10.07
CA GLY A 34 0.81 8.35 9.95
C GLY A 34 -0.67 8.68 9.91
N ILE A 35 -1.45 7.73 9.43
CA ILE A 35 -2.89 7.86 9.32
C ILE A 35 -3.56 6.51 9.53
N LEU A 36 -4.74 6.54 10.10
CA LEU A 36 -5.65 5.41 10.19
C LEU A 36 -6.99 5.82 9.58
N ILE A 37 -7.43 5.10 8.57
CA ILE A 37 -8.73 5.33 7.93
C ILE A 37 -9.59 4.07 7.98
N ASP A 38 -10.88 4.27 8.00
CA ASP A 38 -11.86 3.24 7.70
C ASP A 38 -11.86 2.98 6.18
N ALA A 39 -11.62 1.74 5.79
CA ALA A 39 -11.46 1.40 4.37
C ALA A 39 -12.75 1.59 3.55
N GLU A 40 -13.92 1.32 4.15
CA GLU A 40 -15.19 1.38 3.45
C GLU A 40 -15.64 2.83 3.22
N SER A 41 -15.65 3.63 4.28
CA SER A 41 -16.10 5.03 4.22
C SER A 41 -15.01 6.04 3.84
N GLY A 42 -13.73 5.69 3.99
CA GLY A 42 -12.60 6.62 3.87
C GLY A 42 -12.46 7.60 5.04
N LYS A 43 -13.27 7.44 6.11
CA LYS A 43 -13.23 8.32 7.28
C LYS A 43 -11.91 8.18 8.02
N ILE A 44 -11.29 9.33 8.31
CA ILE A 44 -10.07 9.38 9.15
C ILE A 44 -10.47 9.09 10.60
N ILE A 45 -9.81 8.10 11.21
CA ILE A 45 -9.96 7.69 12.60
C ILE A 45 -8.85 8.31 13.45
N TYR A 46 -7.63 8.36 12.92
CA TYR A 46 -6.45 8.96 13.56
C TYR A 46 -5.53 9.55 12.52
N GLU A 47 -4.86 10.66 12.82
CA GLU A 47 -3.88 11.28 11.95
C GLU A 47 -2.76 11.94 12.74
N LYS A 48 -1.55 11.90 12.18
CA LYS A 48 -0.36 12.61 12.65
C LYS A 48 0.42 13.09 11.44
N ASN A 49 0.58 14.40 11.26
CA ASN A 49 1.36 14.97 10.15
C ASN A 49 0.99 14.35 8.80
N LYS A 50 -0.30 14.08 8.56
CA LYS A 50 -0.77 13.25 7.44
C LYS A 50 -0.42 13.80 6.05
N ASP A 51 -0.22 15.11 5.96
CA ASP A 51 0.05 15.83 4.70
C ASP A 51 1.54 16.10 4.47
N ASP A 52 2.40 15.73 5.43
CA ASP A 52 3.84 15.91 5.31
C ASP A 52 4.41 15.01 4.21
N GLN A 53 5.23 15.60 3.34
CA GLN A 53 5.93 14.87 2.29
C GLN A 53 7.09 14.09 2.89
N VAL A 54 7.06 12.77 2.75
CA VAL A 54 8.07 11.85 3.28
C VAL A 54 8.47 10.81 2.24
N ALA A 55 9.65 10.22 2.42
CA ALA A 55 10.04 9.05 1.65
C ALA A 55 9.14 7.87 2.02
N VAL A 56 8.52 7.25 1.02
CA VAL A 56 7.50 6.20 1.20
C VAL A 56 8.00 4.80 0.85
N ALA A 57 9.24 4.70 0.40
CA ALA A 57 9.87 3.44 0.04
C ALA A 57 8.95 2.55 -0.84
N SER A 58 8.91 1.25 -0.58
CA SER A 58 8.14 0.28 -1.38
C SER A 58 6.62 0.46 -1.32
N MET A 59 6.07 1.33 -0.49
CA MET A 59 4.64 1.71 -0.61
C MET A 59 4.32 2.30 -1.99
N THR A 60 5.31 2.88 -2.67
CA THR A 60 5.25 3.29 -4.09
C THR A 60 4.64 2.22 -4.99
N LYS A 61 4.92 0.95 -4.75
CA LYS A 61 4.43 -0.16 -5.57
C LYS A 61 2.91 -0.33 -5.55
N MET A 62 2.20 0.24 -4.57
CA MET A 62 0.73 0.16 -4.54
C MET A 62 0.10 0.85 -5.75
N VAL A 63 0.54 2.05 -6.13
CA VAL A 63 0.02 2.72 -7.33
C VAL A 63 0.44 1.99 -8.62
N ALA A 64 1.63 1.39 -8.62
CA ALA A 64 2.08 0.58 -9.73
C ALA A 64 1.19 -0.67 -9.90
N GLN A 65 0.83 -1.34 -8.82
CA GLN A 65 -0.09 -2.49 -8.84
C GLN A 65 -1.48 -2.09 -9.36
N ILE A 66 -2.03 -0.94 -8.96
CA ILE A 66 -3.31 -0.44 -9.50
C ILE A 66 -3.25 -0.36 -11.03
N ILE A 67 -2.18 0.23 -11.58
CA ILE A 67 -2.05 0.37 -13.04
C ILE A 67 -1.95 -0.99 -13.75
N ILE A 68 -1.22 -1.94 -13.16
CA ILE A 68 -1.09 -3.29 -13.72
C ILE A 68 -2.44 -4.00 -13.68
N LEU A 69 -3.17 -3.92 -12.57
CA LEU A 69 -4.49 -4.52 -12.40
C LEU A 69 -5.53 -3.88 -13.33
N ASP A 70 -5.49 -2.55 -13.54
CA ASP A 70 -6.27 -1.86 -14.56
C ASP A 70 -6.05 -2.47 -15.97
N GLU A 71 -4.81 -2.85 -16.32
CA GLU A 71 -4.51 -3.45 -17.63
C GLU A 71 -4.94 -4.92 -17.70
N ILE A 72 -4.91 -5.65 -16.61
CA ILE A 72 -5.44 -7.01 -16.52
C ILE A 72 -6.97 -6.98 -16.67
N GLU A 73 -7.66 -6.08 -15.98
CA GLU A 73 -9.11 -5.91 -16.08
C GLU A 73 -9.55 -5.54 -17.50
N LYS A 74 -8.79 -4.68 -18.20
CA LYS A 74 -9.02 -4.34 -19.61
C LYS A 74 -8.72 -5.50 -20.58
N GLY A 75 -8.06 -6.55 -20.11
CA GLY A 75 -7.62 -7.67 -20.95
C GLY A 75 -6.43 -7.35 -21.87
N THR A 76 -5.72 -6.26 -21.60
CA THR A 76 -4.48 -5.89 -22.33
C THR A 76 -3.35 -6.88 -22.00
N ILE A 77 -3.29 -7.35 -20.77
CA ILE A 77 -2.43 -8.44 -20.28
C ILE A 77 -3.29 -9.41 -19.47
N LYS A 78 -2.84 -10.65 -19.33
CA LYS A 78 -3.52 -11.70 -18.57
C LYS A 78 -2.61 -12.29 -17.53
N TRP A 79 -3.21 -12.86 -16.48
CA TRP A 79 -2.47 -13.51 -15.40
C TRP A 79 -1.53 -14.63 -15.87
N ASP A 80 -1.95 -15.39 -16.88
CA ASP A 80 -1.22 -16.51 -17.46
C ASP A 80 -0.28 -16.14 -18.62
N ASP A 81 -0.22 -14.86 -19.01
CA ASP A 81 0.75 -14.40 -19.99
C ASP A 81 2.17 -14.67 -19.50
N VAL A 82 2.98 -15.27 -20.38
CA VAL A 82 4.38 -15.60 -20.12
C VAL A 82 5.27 -14.50 -20.63
N ILE A 83 5.98 -13.87 -19.72
CA ILE A 83 6.88 -12.74 -19.97
C ILE A 83 8.32 -13.23 -20.09
N THR A 84 9.08 -12.68 -21.04
CA THR A 84 10.53 -12.86 -21.08
C THR A 84 11.18 -11.74 -20.30
N VAL A 85 11.95 -12.11 -19.28
CA VAL A 85 12.63 -11.16 -18.39
C VAL A 85 13.68 -10.36 -19.14
N SER A 86 13.64 -9.05 -19.00
CA SER A 86 14.63 -8.14 -19.54
C SER A 86 15.90 -8.09 -18.68
N LYS A 87 17.01 -7.75 -19.31
CA LYS A 87 18.26 -7.50 -18.59
C LYS A 87 18.10 -6.39 -17.53
N ASN A 88 17.39 -5.30 -17.87
CA ASN A 88 17.17 -4.17 -16.97
C ASN A 88 16.43 -4.59 -15.69
N ALA A 89 15.40 -5.42 -15.83
CA ALA A 89 14.67 -5.94 -14.68
C ALA A 89 15.54 -6.90 -13.85
N ALA A 90 16.27 -7.81 -14.49
CA ALA A 90 17.15 -8.77 -13.81
C ALA A 90 18.29 -8.09 -13.04
N ASP A 91 18.82 -6.97 -13.54
CA ASP A 91 19.91 -6.21 -12.91
C ASP A 91 19.44 -5.33 -11.72
N MET A 92 18.14 -5.29 -11.41
CA MET A 92 17.62 -4.44 -10.34
C MET A 92 18.10 -4.89 -8.97
N GLY A 93 18.50 -3.92 -8.13
CA GLY A 93 18.92 -4.14 -6.76
C GLY A 93 17.78 -3.98 -5.73
N GLY A 94 18.12 -4.20 -4.47
CA GLY A 94 17.21 -4.10 -3.34
C GLY A 94 16.42 -5.39 -3.11
N SER A 95 15.13 -5.28 -2.75
CA SER A 95 14.25 -6.46 -2.61
C SER A 95 14.00 -7.10 -3.97
N GLN A 96 14.20 -8.41 -4.09
CA GLN A 96 14.15 -9.14 -5.36
C GLN A 96 13.46 -10.50 -5.19
N ILE A 97 12.94 -11.01 -6.31
CA ILE A 97 12.55 -12.42 -6.46
C ILE A 97 13.55 -13.18 -7.34
N TYR A 98 14.67 -12.51 -7.67
CA TYR A 98 15.81 -13.06 -8.40
C TYR A 98 15.43 -13.65 -9.75
N ILE A 99 14.72 -12.84 -10.56
CA ILE A 99 14.46 -13.19 -11.97
C ILE A 99 15.73 -13.01 -12.80
N GLU A 100 15.97 -13.93 -13.74
CA GLU A 100 17.17 -13.93 -14.59
C GLU A 100 16.86 -13.42 -16.00
N GLU A 101 17.81 -12.75 -16.65
CA GLU A 101 17.67 -12.31 -18.04
C GLU A 101 17.29 -13.49 -18.95
N GLY A 102 16.22 -13.32 -19.72
CA GLY A 102 15.71 -14.34 -20.65
C GLY A 102 14.83 -15.41 -20.00
N GLU A 103 14.70 -15.42 -18.67
CA GLU A 103 13.76 -16.29 -17.97
C GLU A 103 12.34 -16.09 -18.48
N LYS A 104 11.55 -17.17 -18.46
CA LYS A 104 10.11 -17.16 -18.75
C LYS A 104 9.33 -17.24 -17.45
N ILE A 105 8.58 -16.18 -17.13
CA ILE A 105 7.81 -16.07 -15.88
C ILE A 105 6.40 -15.54 -16.19
N THR A 106 5.40 -15.97 -15.44
CA THR A 106 4.02 -15.51 -15.65
C THR A 106 3.79 -14.13 -15.00
N VAL A 107 2.79 -13.39 -15.51
CA VAL A 107 2.31 -12.17 -14.90
C VAL A 107 1.87 -12.44 -13.45
N GLU A 108 1.22 -13.58 -13.18
CA GLU A 108 0.80 -13.97 -11.84
C GLU A 108 1.98 -14.13 -10.88
N ASP A 109 3.06 -14.81 -11.29
CA ASP A 109 4.26 -14.97 -10.46
C ASP A 109 4.96 -13.63 -10.22
N LEU A 110 5.03 -12.74 -11.22
CA LEU A 110 5.55 -11.38 -11.05
C LEU A 110 4.72 -10.59 -10.03
N MET A 111 3.39 -10.62 -10.15
CA MET A 111 2.49 -9.92 -9.20
C MET A 111 2.55 -10.51 -7.78
N LYS A 112 2.71 -11.82 -7.65
CA LYS A 112 2.97 -12.50 -6.38
C LYS A 112 4.27 -12.00 -5.77
N GLY A 113 5.36 -11.96 -6.54
CA GLY A 113 6.66 -11.45 -6.11
C GLY A 113 6.62 -9.98 -5.68
N ILE A 114 5.90 -9.13 -6.41
CA ILE A 114 5.70 -7.71 -6.05
C ILE A 114 4.95 -7.60 -4.71
N SER A 115 3.86 -8.33 -4.57
CA SER A 115 2.94 -8.18 -3.43
C SER A 115 3.48 -8.77 -2.13
N MET A 116 4.18 -9.91 -2.19
CA MET A 116 4.68 -10.64 -1.02
C MET A 116 6.10 -10.25 -0.63
N ALA A 117 7.02 -10.22 -1.61
CA ALA A 117 8.44 -9.97 -1.37
C ALA A 117 8.87 -8.54 -1.72
N SER A 118 7.95 -7.71 -2.23
CA SER A 118 8.26 -6.33 -2.65
C SER A 118 9.34 -6.27 -3.76
N GLY A 119 9.38 -7.26 -4.70
CA GLY A 119 10.41 -7.41 -5.72
C GLY A 119 10.56 -6.18 -6.62
N ASN A 120 11.75 -5.58 -6.62
CA ASN A 120 12.09 -4.45 -7.50
C ASN A 120 12.27 -4.93 -8.94
N ASP A 121 12.90 -6.08 -9.12
CA ASP A 121 13.05 -6.76 -10.41
C ASP A 121 11.68 -7.06 -11.04
N ALA A 122 10.76 -7.60 -10.26
CA ALA A 122 9.41 -7.91 -10.73
C ALA A 122 8.61 -6.67 -11.12
N ILE A 123 8.65 -5.57 -10.33
CA ILE A 123 7.88 -4.37 -10.66
C ILE A 123 8.45 -3.62 -11.87
N VAL A 124 9.78 -3.59 -12.04
CA VAL A 124 10.41 -3.01 -13.23
C VAL A 124 10.05 -3.82 -14.47
N GLN A 125 10.09 -5.16 -14.39
CA GLN A 125 9.63 -6.03 -15.49
C GLN A 125 8.18 -5.73 -15.87
N MET A 126 7.27 -5.62 -14.90
CA MET A 126 5.87 -5.31 -15.18
C MET A 126 5.69 -3.89 -15.75
N ALA A 127 6.48 -2.92 -15.28
CA ALA A 127 6.48 -1.56 -15.84
C ALA A 127 6.86 -1.54 -17.34
N GLU A 128 7.84 -2.33 -17.72
CA GLU A 128 8.25 -2.48 -19.12
C GLU A 128 7.17 -3.17 -19.96
N VAL A 129 6.55 -4.24 -19.46
CA VAL A 129 5.45 -4.95 -20.11
C VAL A 129 4.28 -4.00 -20.37
N VAL A 130 3.85 -3.27 -19.36
CA VAL A 130 2.63 -2.44 -19.40
C VAL A 130 2.83 -1.14 -20.16
N SER A 131 4.06 -0.59 -20.19
CA SER A 131 4.30 0.75 -20.76
C SER A 131 5.49 0.83 -21.72
N GLY A 132 6.19 -0.27 -21.96
CA GLY A 132 7.37 -0.34 -22.83
C GLY A 132 8.63 0.25 -22.20
N SER A 133 8.55 0.92 -21.04
CA SER A 133 9.70 1.34 -20.23
C SER A 133 9.24 1.84 -18.86
N GLU A 134 10.14 1.76 -17.86
CA GLU A 134 9.88 2.32 -16.52
C GLU A 134 9.55 3.82 -16.59
N ALA A 135 10.29 4.61 -17.36
CA ALA A 135 10.06 6.05 -17.47
C ALA A 135 8.65 6.41 -17.99
N LYS A 136 8.10 5.62 -18.92
CA LYS A 136 6.71 5.79 -19.37
C LYS A 136 5.72 5.33 -18.30
N PHE A 137 6.05 4.27 -17.58
CA PHE A 137 5.22 3.76 -16.49
C PHE A 137 5.12 4.76 -15.33
N VAL A 138 6.22 5.38 -14.92
CA VAL A 138 6.26 6.44 -13.91
C VAL A 138 5.37 7.63 -14.29
N LYS A 139 5.34 8.01 -15.58
CA LYS A 139 4.39 9.03 -16.05
C LYS A 139 2.94 8.61 -15.84
N ARG A 140 2.61 7.32 -16.03
CA ARG A 140 1.28 6.78 -15.74
C ARG A 140 0.99 6.78 -14.24
N MET A 141 1.98 6.44 -13.39
CA MET A 141 1.83 6.52 -11.93
C MET A 141 1.46 7.93 -11.48
N ASN A 142 2.21 8.95 -11.92
CA ASN A 142 1.92 10.34 -11.59
C ASN A 142 0.60 10.85 -12.22
N LYS A 143 0.16 10.28 -13.34
CA LYS A 143 -1.17 10.55 -13.89
C LYS A 143 -2.27 9.98 -12.98
N LYS A 144 -2.13 8.73 -12.51
CA LYS A 144 -3.07 8.10 -11.56
C LYS A 144 -3.15 8.89 -10.25
N VAL A 145 -2.02 9.36 -9.72
CA VAL A 145 -1.97 10.27 -8.55
C VAL A 145 -2.84 11.49 -8.74
N LYS A 146 -2.74 12.14 -9.91
CA LYS A 146 -3.57 13.31 -10.25
C LYS A 146 -5.06 12.96 -10.42
N GLU A 147 -5.37 11.81 -11.03
CA GLU A 147 -6.74 11.31 -11.19
C GLU A 147 -7.41 11.05 -9.84
N LEU A 148 -6.64 10.58 -8.85
CA LEU A 148 -7.08 10.39 -7.47
C LEU A 148 -7.15 11.70 -6.67
N GLY A 149 -6.78 12.84 -7.26
CA GLY A 149 -6.81 14.16 -6.61
C GLY A 149 -5.73 14.38 -5.55
N LEU A 150 -4.68 13.57 -5.54
CA LEU A 150 -3.60 13.62 -4.55
C LEU A 150 -2.63 14.75 -4.85
N LYS A 151 -2.17 15.43 -3.81
CA LYS A 151 -1.41 16.69 -3.95
C LYS A 151 0.01 16.61 -3.39
N ASN A 152 0.27 15.66 -2.50
CA ASN A 152 1.53 15.54 -1.78
C ASN A 152 2.33 14.33 -2.27
N THR A 153 2.15 13.91 -3.53
CA THR A 153 2.79 12.73 -4.10
C THR A 153 3.46 13.05 -5.43
N ASN A 154 4.71 12.63 -5.56
CA ASN A 154 5.43 12.58 -6.82
C ASN A 154 6.34 11.36 -6.84
N PHE A 155 6.24 10.54 -7.88
CA PHE A 155 7.09 9.37 -8.09
C PHE A 155 8.09 9.63 -9.21
N VAL A 156 9.34 9.19 -9.01
CA VAL A 156 10.42 9.28 -10.01
C VAL A 156 10.89 7.90 -10.48
N ASN A 157 10.57 6.85 -9.72
CA ASN A 157 10.75 5.44 -10.10
C ASN A 157 9.54 4.61 -9.66
N CYS A 158 9.45 3.35 -10.12
CA CYS A 158 8.34 2.46 -9.76
C CYS A 158 8.65 1.56 -8.55
N THR A 159 9.87 1.57 -8.06
CA THR A 159 10.36 0.68 -6.99
C THR A 159 10.19 1.26 -5.60
N GLY A 160 10.29 2.57 -5.46
CA GLY A 160 10.35 3.29 -4.18
C GLY A 160 11.76 3.37 -3.61
N LEU A 161 12.80 3.15 -4.41
CA LEU A 161 14.16 3.46 -4.03
C LEU A 161 14.31 4.96 -3.82
N ASP A 162 15.08 5.34 -2.81
CA ASP A 162 15.27 6.74 -2.46
C ASP A 162 15.92 7.51 -3.63
N GLU A 163 15.25 8.57 -4.06
CA GLU A 163 15.69 9.43 -5.16
C GLU A 163 15.14 10.85 -4.93
N GLU A 164 15.89 11.87 -5.33
CA GLU A 164 15.45 13.24 -5.18
C GLU A 164 14.13 13.48 -5.93
N GLY A 165 13.17 14.09 -5.24
CA GLY A 165 11.85 14.32 -5.80
C GLY A 165 10.88 13.13 -5.67
N HIS A 166 11.29 11.99 -5.07
CA HIS A 166 10.42 10.86 -4.80
C HIS A 166 9.80 10.97 -3.41
N TYR A 167 8.54 11.30 -3.33
CA TYR A 167 7.83 11.49 -2.05
C TYR A 167 6.33 11.19 -2.15
N SER A 168 5.72 10.99 -1.01
CA SER A 168 4.28 11.00 -0.82
C SER A 168 3.94 11.45 0.60
N SER A 169 2.66 11.51 0.96
CA SER A 169 2.18 11.73 2.32
C SER A 169 1.43 10.51 2.85
N SER A 170 1.28 10.42 4.17
CA SER A 170 0.49 9.34 4.77
C SER A 170 -0.95 9.36 4.28
N TYR A 171 -1.54 10.54 4.08
CA TYR A 171 -2.89 10.67 3.54
C TYR A 171 -2.98 10.15 2.10
N ASP A 172 -2.09 10.62 1.22
CA ASP A 172 -2.10 10.21 -0.18
C ASP A 172 -1.89 8.68 -0.31
N MET A 173 -0.96 8.12 0.48
CA MET A 173 -0.74 6.67 0.49
C MET A 173 -1.94 5.88 1.01
N ALA A 174 -2.68 6.41 1.99
CA ALA A 174 -3.91 5.76 2.47
C ALA A 174 -5.01 5.75 1.40
N VAL A 175 -5.14 6.83 0.64
CA VAL A 175 -6.08 6.89 -0.50
C VAL A 175 -5.68 5.89 -1.58
N ILE A 176 -4.38 5.80 -1.93
CA ILE A 176 -3.87 4.82 -2.89
C ILE A 176 -4.12 3.39 -2.41
N ALA A 177 -3.83 3.10 -1.13
CA ALA A 177 -4.06 1.77 -0.55
C ALA A 177 -5.55 1.40 -0.57
N ARG A 178 -6.43 2.36 -0.24
CA ARG A 178 -7.88 2.19 -0.29
C ARG A 178 -8.35 1.91 -1.72
N GLU A 179 -7.87 2.68 -2.69
CA GLU A 179 -8.16 2.45 -4.12
C GLU A 179 -7.78 1.04 -4.54
N LEU A 180 -6.56 0.59 -4.18
CA LEU A 180 -6.07 -0.74 -4.50
C LEU A 180 -6.95 -1.84 -3.91
N VAL A 181 -7.29 -1.76 -2.62
CA VAL A 181 -8.01 -2.84 -1.93
C VAL A 181 -9.50 -2.87 -2.30
N MET A 182 -10.12 -1.69 -2.48
CA MET A 182 -11.57 -1.60 -2.72
C MET A 182 -11.94 -1.83 -4.18
N ASN A 183 -11.10 -1.39 -5.12
CA ASN A 183 -11.39 -1.49 -6.55
C ASN A 183 -10.68 -2.65 -7.24
N HIS A 184 -9.62 -3.19 -6.62
CA HIS A 184 -8.85 -4.33 -7.11
C HIS A 184 -8.67 -5.40 -6.02
N PRO A 185 -9.77 -5.98 -5.47
CA PRO A 185 -9.71 -6.91 -4.34
C PRO A 185 -8.94 -8.20 -4.65
N GLU A 186 -8.71 -8.51 -5.92
CA GLU A 186 -7.87 -9.62 -6.35
C GLU A 186 -6.42 -9.55 -5.85
N ILE A 187 -5.92 -8.35 -5.51
CA ILE A 187 -4.60 -8.19 -4.89
C ILE A 187 -4.48 -8.95 -3.57
N LEU A 188 -5.60 -9.15 -2.88
CA LEU A 188 -5.66 -9.88 -1.62
C LEU A 188 -5.31 -11.35 -1.77
N LYS A 189 -5.40 -11.92 -2.99
CA LYS A 189 -4.91 -13.29 -3.27
C LYS A 189 -3.44 -13.47 -2.87
N PHE A 190 -2.65 -12.39 -3.02
CA PHE A 190 -1.22 -12.42 -2.75
C PHE A 190 -0.89 -11.74 -1.41
N SER A 191 -1.43 -10.54 -1.19
CA SER A 191 -1.06 -9.73 -0.03
C SER A 191 -1.54 -10.30 1.31
N SER A 192 -2.54 -11.18 1.32
CA SER A 192 -3.03 -11.86 2.53
C SER A 192 -2.39 -13.22 2.80
N VAL A 193 -1.50 -13.71 1.93
CA VAL A 193 -0.82 -14.99 2.08
C VAL A 193 0.49 -14.80 2.84
N TYR A 194 0.75 -15.68 3.83
CA TYR A 194 1.97 -15.61 4.63
C TYR A 194 3.21 -16.09 3.89
N GLU A 195 3.11 -17.26 3.24
CA GLU A 195 4.17 -17.85 2.45
C GLU A 195 3.61 -18.58 1.23
N ASP A 196 4.36 -18.61 0.16
CA ASP A 196 4.04 -19.29 -1.08
C ASP A 196 5.32 -19.58 -1.87
N TYR A 197 5.18 -20.14 -3.06
CA TYR A 197 6.31 -20.41 -3.94
C TYR A 197 6.13 -19.76 -5.29
N LEU A 198 7.23 -19.31 -5.88
CA LEU A 198 7.36 -19.03 -7.30
C LEU A 198 8.00 -20.21 -8.01
N ARG A 199 7.72 -20.37 -9.31
CA ARG A 199 8.35 -21.41 -10.14
C ARG A 199 8.19 -22.80 -9.55
N GLU A 200 7.05 -23.09 -8.94
CA GLU A 200 6.85 -24.28 -8.10
C GLU A 200 7.20 -25.60 -8.79
N ASN A 201 6.98 -25.68 -10.11
CA ASN A 201 7.20 -26.89 -10.91
C ASN A 201 8.51 -26.85 -11.69
N THR A 202 9.51 -26.10 -11.28
CA THR A 202 10.82 -25.96 -11.91
C THR A 202 11.95 -26.22 -10.94
N ASP A 203 13.17 -26.44 -11.46
CA ASP A 203 14.38 -26.59 -10.63
C ASP A 203 14.75 -25.29 -9.90
N ASN A 204 14.19 -24.14 -10.33
CA ASN A 204 14.39 -22.80 -9.76
C ASN A 204 13.27 -22.41 -8.80
N LYS A 205 12.63 -23.38 -8.12
CA LYS A 205 11.60 -23.10 -7.13
C LYS A 205 12.11 -22.11 -6.08
N PHE A 206 11.38 -21.02 -5.86
CA PHE A 206 11.74 -19.95 -4.94
C PHE A 206 10.67 -19.78 -3.86
N TRP A 207 11.08 -19.90 -2.59
CA TRP A 207 10.19 -19.72 -1.44
C TRP A 207 10.00 -18.24 -1.14
N LEU A 208 8.75 -17.78 -1.15
CA LEU A 208 8.35 -16.43 -0.79
C LEU A 208 7.80 -16.40 0.63
N VAL A 209 8.26 -15.44 1.41
CA VAL A 209 7.65 -15.08 2.70
C VAL A 209 7.17 -13.64 2.63
N ASN A 210 5.94 -13.41 3.04
CA ASN A 210 5.35 -12.07 3.02
C ASN A 210 6.12 -11.15 3.97
N THR A 211 6.55 -10.01 3.46
CA THR A 211 7.26 -8.99 4.25
C THR A 211 6.34 -8.29 5.26
N ASN A 212 5.04 -8.34 5.05
CA ASN A 212 4.05 -7.82 5.99
C ASN A 212 3.75 -8.83 7.10
N LYS A 213 4.39 -8.66 8.25
CA LYS A 213 4.24 -9.54 9.42
C LYS A 213 2.83 -9.50 10.07
N VAL A 214 1.98 -8.57 9.67
CA VAL A 214 0.62 -8.41 10.20
C VAL A 214 -0.36 -9.36 9.52
N VAL A 215 -0.05 -9.86 8.32
CA VAL A 215 -0.90 -10.74 7.50
C VAL A 215 -1.41 -11.97 8.27
N CYS A 216 -0.63 -12.49 9.23
CA CYS A 216 -1.01 -13.66 10.02
C CYS A 216 -2.00 -13.38 11.15
N LYS A 217 -2.31 -12.13 11.48
CA LYS A 217 -2.96 -11.80 12.75
C LYS A 217 -4.32 -11.12 12.65
N PHE A 218 -4.63 -10.40 11.60
CA PHE A 218 -5.85 -9.59 11.55
C PHE A 218 -6.48 -9.50 10.16
N MET A 219 -7.71 -10.02 10.05
CA MET A 219 -8.61 -9.79 8.91
C MET A 219 -9.52 -8.59 9.23
N PHE A 220 -8.95 -7.40 9.35
CA PHE A 220 -9.74 -6.17 9.46
C PHE A 220 -9.40 -5.22 8.31
N TYR A 221 -10.43 -4.65 7.68
CA TYR A 221 -10.32 -3.62 6.64
C TYR A 221 -9.94 -2.26 7.26
N VAL A 222 -8.77 -2.23 7.90
CA VAL A 222 -8.20 -1.01 8.45
C VAL A 222 -6.89 -0.74 7.71
N ILE A 223 -6.79 0.44 7.11
CA ILE A 223 -5.58 0.86 6.42
C ILE A 223 -4.77 1.73 7.38
N ILE A 224 -3.63 1.22 7.80
CA ILE A 224 -2.65 1.95 8.61
C ILE A 224 -1.46 2.26 7.73
N ILE A 225 -1.22 3.53 7.49
CA ILE A 225 -0.03 4.00 6.78
C ILE A 225 0.85 4.73 7.77
N LEU A 226 2.02 4.17 8.00
CA LEU A 226 3.06 4.78 8.83
C LEU A 226 4.12 5.38 7.90
N GLY A 227 4.37 6.67 8.06
CA GLY A 227 5.52 7.33 7.46
C GLY A 227 6.84 6.86 8.09
N ARG A 228 7.96 7.41 7.63
CA ARG A 228 9.32 7.07 8.09
C ARG A 228 9.39 7.00 9.61
N MET A 229 9.81 5.87 10.16
CA MET A 229 10.17 5.76 11.58
C MET A 229 11.54 6.43 11.80
N MET A 230 11.65 7.18 12.90
CA MET A 230 12.91 7.79 13.34
C MET A 230 13.92 6.73 13.81
#